data_306614807efd5dc578927f64b811f8e9
#
_entry.id   306614807efd5dc578927f64b811f8e9
#
_cell.length_a   1.000
_cell.length_b   1.000
_cell.length_c   1.000
_cell.angle_alpha   90.00
_cell.angle_beta   90.00
_cell.angle_gamma   90.00
#
_symmetry.space_group_name_H-M   'P 1'
#
loop_
_entity.id
_entity.type
_entity.pdbx_description
1 polymer ?
#
loop_
_entity_poly.entity_id
_entity_poly.type
_entity_poly.pdbx_seq_one_letter_code
_entity_poly.pdbx_strand_id
1 'polypeptide(L)'
;ILLPLGFGVEMGVSAGVILSIGLFLYKTSRPHVAEVGLVPGTQHFRNIIRHKVQTDPAIVTLRIDESLYFANARFLEDYINDRVVRDTSIRHVVLMCSAVNEVDMSALESLEEINRRLRDMGIFLHLSEVKGPVMDRLQRSHFLTDLSGRVYLSQYDAWRALTQPPAPKAEAG
;
A
#
# COMPACT_ATOMS: atom_id res chain seq x y z
N ILE A 1 -52.27 8.79 19.35
CA ILE A 1 -51.27 8.57 20.45
C ILE A 1 -50.24 7.50 20.02
N LEU A 2 -50.60 6.49 19.23
CA LEU A 2 -49.69 5.46 18.74
C LEU A 2 -48.84 5.92 17.53
N LEU A 3 -49.34 6.82 16.68
CA LEU A 3 -48.67 7.33 15.49
C LEU A 3 -47.33 8.10 15.80
N PRO A 4 -47.29 8.99 16.79
CA PRO A 4 -46.03 9.67 17.13
C PRO A 4 -44.96 8.74 17.70
N LEU A 5 -45.33 7.71 18.44
CA LEU A 5 -44.40 6.70 19.00
C LEU A 5 -43.85 5.79 17.90
N GLY A 6 -44.72 5.33 16.96
CA GLY A 6 -44.28 4.56 15.79
C GLY A 6 -43.35 5.35 14.88
N PHE A 7 -43.62 6.63 14.67
CA PHE A 7 -42.79 7.52 13.87
C PHE A 7 -41.43 7.77 14.50
N GLY A 8 -41.36 7.91 15.83
CA GLY A 8 -40.09 8.08 16.58
C GLY A 8 -39.23 6.82 16.54
N VAL A 9 -39.84 5.62 16.61
CA VAL A 9 -39.12 4.34 16.50
C VAL A 9 -38.52 4.15 15.10
N GLU A 10 -39.32 4.43 14.07
CA GLU A 10 -38.88 4.34 12.67
C GLU A 10 -37.72 5.30 12.37
N MET A 11 -37.80 6.51 12.84
CA MET A 11 -36.73 7.51 12.70
C MET A 11 -35.47 7.05 13.43
N GLY A 12 -35.59 6.50 14.64
CA GLY A 12 -34.48 5.97 15.41
C GLY A 12 -33.79 4.79 14.74
N VAL A 13 -34.55 3.85 14.22
CA VAL A 13 -34.01 2.68 13.49
C VAL A 13 -33.33 3.12 12.19
N SER A 14 -33.96 4.01 11.43
CA SER A 14 -33.38 4.54 10.19
C SER A 14 -32.06 5.29 10.45
N ALA A 15 -32.02 6.14 11.46
CA ALA A 15 -30.79 6.83 11.85
C ALA A 15 -29.69 5.87 12.30
N GLY A 16 -30.04 4.81 13.04
CA GLY A 16 -29.11 3.76 13.46
C GLY A 16 -28.52 2.98 12.28
N VAL A 17 -29.35 2.62 11.30
CA VAL A 17 -28.90 1.93 10.08
C VAL A 17 -27.95 2.82 9.26
N ILE A 18 -28.33 4.08 9.03
CA ILE A 18 -27.49 5.04 8.28
C ILE A 18 -26.15 5.23 8.98
N LEU A 19 -26.15 5.41 10.30
CA LEU A 19 -24.92 5.57 11.09
C LEU A 19 -24.04 4.33 11.02
N SER A 20 -24.63 3.13 11.12
CA SER A 20 -23.92 1.85 11.02
C SER A 20 -23.25 1.67 9.65
N ILE A 21 -23.96 1.97 8.58
CA ILE A 21 -23.43 1.92 7.21
C ILE A 21 -22.31 2.96 7.05
N GLY A 22 -22.51 4.17 7.54
CA GLY A 22 -21.52 5.23 7.48
C GLY A 22 -20.23 4.85 8.22
N LEU A 23 -20.34 4.28 9.42
CA LEU A 23 -19.18 3.80 10.19
C LEU A 23 -18.49 2.62 9.50
N PHE A 24 -19.24 1.70 8.91
CA PHE A 24 -18.67 0.59 8.16
C PHE A 24 -17.89 1.08 6.94
N LEU A 25 -18.47 1.99 6.15
CA LEU A 25 -17.80 2.59 5.00
C LEU A 25 -16.55 3.38 5.41
N TYR A 26 -16.62 4.13 6.51
CA TYR A 26 -15.49 4.85 7.04
C TYR A 26 -14.32 3.93 7.46
N LYS A 27 -14.62 2.83 8.15
CA LYS A 27 -13.61 1.82 8.53
C LYS A 27 -12.99 1.14 7.34
N THR A 28 -13.79 0.74 6.34
CA THR A 28 -13.30 0.08 5.13
C THR A 28 -12.56 1.00 4.17
N SER A 29 -12.83 2.31 4.21
CA SER A 29 -12.11 3.30 3.41
C SER A 29 -10.67 3.57 3.91
N ARG A 30 -10.34 3.12 5.11
CA ARG A 30 -8.99 3.25 5.70
C ARG A 30 -8.34 1.90 5.82
N PRO A 31 -7.55 1.47 4.82
CA PRO A 31 -6.85 0.22 4.89
C PRO A 31 -5.82 0.28 6.01
N HIS A 32 -5.57 -0.84 6.65
CA HIS A 32 -4.46 -0.96 7.57
C HIS A 32 -3.15 -0.98 6.76
N VAL A 33 -2.38 0.07 6.89
CA VAL A 33 -1.05 0.21 6.29
C VAL A 33 -0.03 0.33 7.41
N ALA A 34 0.98 -0.51 7.37
CA ALA A 34 2.05 -0.50 8.36
C ALA A 34 3.41 -0.30 7.68
N GLU A 35 4.21 0.61 8.20
CA GLU A 35 5.61 0.71 7.83
C GLU A 35 6.37 -0.45 8.49
N VAL A 36 7.12 -1.22 7.71
CA VAL A 36 7.81 -2.42 8.16
C VAL A 36 9.31 -2.32 7.91
N GLY A 37 10.07 -3.07 8.69
CA GLY A 37 11.51 -3.22 8.52
C GLY A 37 11.93 -4.67 8.75
N LEU A 38 13.18 -4.98 8.42
CA LEU A 38 13.75 -6.31 8.53
C LEU A 38 14.06 -6.66 10.00
N VAL A 39 13.57 -7.80 10.46
CA VAL A 39 14.00 -8.36 11.75
C VAL A 39 15.43 -8.88 11.61
N PRO A 40 16.40 -8.39 12.41
CA PRO A 40 17.82 -8.76 12.27
C PRO A 40 18.02 -10.27 12.37
N GLY A 41 18.85 -10.82 11.45
CA GLY A 41 19.16 -12.26 11.40
C GLY A 41 18.06 -13.13 10.81
N THR A 42 16.99 -12.55 10.23
CA THR A 42 15.89 -13.25 9.61
C THR A 42 15.55 -12.66 8.24
N GLN A 43 14.63 -13.29 7.54
CA GLN A 43 14.03 -12.77 6.29
C GLN A 43 12.62 -12.18 6.52
N HIS A 44 12.26 -11.96 7.78
CA HIS A 44 10.93 -11.49 8.16
C HIS A 44 10.90 -9.98 8.33
N PHE A 45 9.77 -9.38 7.95
CA PHE A 45 9.49 -7.96 8.10
C PHE A 45 8.36 -7.76 9.11
N ARG A 46 8.56 -6.82 10.03
CA ARG A 46 7.63 -6.49 11.10
C ARG A 46 7.42 -4.98 11.21
N ASN A 47 6.29 -4.62 11.80
CA ASN A 47 5.96 -3.22 12.05
C ASN A 47 7.06 -2.53 12.88
N ILE A 48 7.55 -1.39 12.42
CA ILE A 48 8.64 -0.63 13.04
C ILE A 48 8.29 -0.11 14.43
N ILE A 49 6.99 0.09 14.73
CA ILE A 49 6.52 0.61 16.01
C ILE A 49 6.56 -0.47 17.11
N ARG A 50 6.34 -1.74 16.72
CA ARG A 50 6.16 -2.86 17.66
C ARG A 50 7.39 -3.74 17.84
N HIS A 51 8.37 -3.65 16.95
CA HIS A 51 9.51 -4.55 16.91
C HIS A 51 10.80 -3.77 16.65
N LYS A 52 11.91 -4.28 17.16
CA LYS A 52 13.24 -3.80 16.76
C LYS A 52 13.56 -4.36 15.39
N VAL A 53 13.64 -3.48 14.41
CA VAL A 53 13.86 -3.83 13.01
C VAL A 53 14.94 -2.94 12.39
N GLN A 54 15.57 -3.45 11.34
CA GLN A 54 16.47 -2.67 10.50
C GLN A 54 15.68 -1.91 9.45
N THR A 55 15.97 -0.63 9.32
CA THR A 55 15.42 0.25 8.29
C THR A 55 16.56 0.98 7.58
N ASP A 56 16.30 1.44 6.38
CA ASP A 56 17.21 2.29 5.61
C ASP A 56 16.54 3.65 5.38
N PRO A 57 17.22 4.78 5.63
CA PRO A 57 16.62 6.10 5.44
C PRO A 57 16.14 6.38 4.02
N ALA A 58 16.74 5.75 3.03
CA ALA A 58 16.36 5.91 1.62
C ALA A 58 15.18 5.02 1.18
N ILE A 59 14.77 4.07 2.02
CA ILE A 59 13.78 3.05 1.66
C ILE A 59 12.63 3.06 2.66
N VAL A 60 11.40 3.20 2.17
CA VAL A 60 10.18 3.01 2.94
C VAL A 60 9.47 1.78 2.42
N THR A 61 9.23 0.82 3.29
CA THR A 61 8.41 -0.35 2.98
C THR A 61 7.08 -0.26 3.70
N LEU A 62 6.00 -0.28 2.94
CA LEU A 62 4.63 -0.22 3.44
C LEU A 62 3.94 -1.55 3.16
N ARG A 63 3.50 -2.22 4.22
CA ARG A 63 2.68 -3.43 4.12
C ARG A 63 1.22 -3.03 4.07
N ILE A 64 0.54 -3.50 3.05
CA ILE A 64 -0.90 -3.30 2.87
C ILE A 64 -1.59 -4.57 3.37
N ASP A 65 -2.44 -4.44 4.38
CA ASP A 65 -3.05 -5.58 5.06
C ASP A 65 -4.46 -5.93 4.53
N GLU A 66 -4.88 -5.32 3.44
CA GLU A 66 -6.19 -5.52 2.80
C GLU A 66 -6.10 -5.49 1.29
N SER A 67 -7.12 -6.01 0.60
CA SER A 67 -7.27 -5.83 -0.84
C SER A 67 -7.53 -4.36 -1.19
N LEU A 68 -7.11 -3.97 -2.38
CA LEU A 68 -7.24 -2.60 -2.85
C LEU A 68 -8.46 -2.44 -3.77
N TYR A 69 -9.32 -1.51 -3.40
CA TYR A 69 -10.52 -1.11 -4.15
C TYR A 69 -10.79 0.38 -3.98
N PHE A 70 -11.73 0.91 -4.73
CA PHE A 70 -11.97 2.37 -4.81
C PHE A 70 -12.05 3.07 -3.44
N ALA A 71 -12.63 2.41 -2.42
CA ALA A 71 -12.86 3.01 -1.11
C ALA A 71 -11.57 3.24 -0.31
N ASN A 72 -10.55 2.39 -0.50
CA ASN A 72 -9.31 2.45 0.28
C ASN A 72 -8.06 2.86 -0.51
N ALA A 73 -8.09 2.76 -1.83
CA ALA A 73 -6.94 3.09 -2.67
C ALA A 73 -6.57 4.58 -2.59
N ARG A 74 -7.56 5.45 -2.47
CA ARG A 74 -7.34 6.89 -2.28
C ARG A 74 -6.62 7.20 -0.97
N PHE A 75 -6.98 6.50 0.10
CA PHE A 75 -6.29 6.62 1.38
C PHE A 75 -4.82 6.22 1.27
N LEU A 76 -4.53 5.14 0.56
CA LEU A 76 -3.15 4.71 0.32
C LEU A 76 -2.36 5.77 -0.45
N GLU A 77 -2.96 6.37 -1.46
CA GLU A 77 -2.36 7.44 -2.26
C GLU A 77 -1.99 8.64 -1.37
N ASP A 78 -2.93 9.11 -0.55
CA ASP A 78 -2.70 10.22 0.38
C ASP A 78 -1.64 9.87 1.43
N TYR A 79 -1.69 8.65 1.97
CA TYR A 79 -0.72 8.18 2.96
C TYR A 79 0.71 8.19 2.42
N ILE A 80 0.92 7.66 1.22
CA ILE A 80 2.25 7.63 0.59
C ILE A 80 2.73 9.06 0.31
N ASN A 81 1.87 9.89 -0.24
CA ASN A 81 2.22 11.27 -0.54
C ASN A 81 2.66 12.03 0.72
N ASP A 82 1.89 11.95 1.80
CA ASP A 82 2.24 12.57 3.07
C ASP A 82 3.57 12.03 3.64
N ARG A 83 3.80 10.73 3.50
CA ARG A 83 5.02 10.10 4.02
C ARG A 83 6.27 10.57 3.29
N VAL A 84 6.25 10.66 1.97
CA VAL A 84 7.41 11.05 1.17
C VAL A 84 7.67 12.56 1.20
N VAL A 85 6.66 13.37 1.40
CA VAL A 85 6.81 14.82 1.55
C VAL A 85 7.51 15.18 2.86
N ARG A 86 7.25 14.42 3.92
CA ARG A 86 7.86 14.67 5.25
C ARG A 86 9.34 14.29 5.33
N ASP A 87 9.81 13.42 4.46
CA ASP A 87 11.16 12.88 4.53
C ASP A 87 11.82 12.87 3.15
N THR A 88 12.66 13.84 2.93
CA THR A 88 13.35 14.05 1.64
C THR A 88 14.50 13.08 1.39
N SER A 89 14.86 12.25 2.36
CA SER A 89 15.89 11.21 2.19
C SER A 89 15.40 9.99 1.44
N ILE A 90 14.07 9.79 1.33
CA ILE A 90 13.45 8.65 0.66
C ILE A 90 13.75 8.67 -0.83
N ARG A 91 14.21 7.54 -1.35
CA ARG A 91 14.46 7.29 -2.78
C ARG A 91 13.66 6.12 -3.32
N HIS A 92 13.24 5.21 -2.45
CA HIS A 92 12.52 4.01 -2.82
C HIS A 92 11.30 3.83 -1.90
N VAL A 93 10.17 3.55 -2.49
CA VAL A 93 8.95 3.11 -1.80
C VAL A 93 8.64 1.71 -2.27
N VAL A 94 8.51 0.78 -1.34
CA VAL A 94 8.15 -0.61 -1.63
C VAL A 94 6.78 -0.89 -1.02
N LEU A 95 5.83 -1.33 -1.83
CA LEU A 95 4.53 -1.81 -1.38
C LEU A 95 4.57 -3.32 -1.23
N MET A 96 4.49 -3.80 -0.01
CA MET A 96 4.41 -5.22 0.31
C MET A 96 2.96 -5.68 0.24
N CYS A 97 2.65 -6.50 -0.76
CA CYS A 97 1.29 -6.88 -1.15
C CYS A 97 0.88 -8.28 -0.68
N SER A 98 1.51 -8.83 0.36
CA SER A 98 1.26 -10.20 0.83
C SER A 98 -0.19 -10.48 1.25
N ALA A 99 -0.92 -9.46 1.72
CA ALA A 99 -2.32 -9.54 2.10
C ALA A 99 -3.29 -9.00 1.04
N VAL A 100 -2.79 -8.51 -0.08
CA VAL A 100 -3.61 -7.99 -1.19
C VAL A 100 -4.04 -9.14 -2.07
N ASN A 101 -5.33 -9.47 -2.05
CA ASN A 101 -5.90 -10.56 -2.86
C ASN A 101 -6.49 -10.06 -4.17
N GLU A 102 -6.97 -8.82 -4.19
CA GLU A 102 -7.62 -8.21 -5.34
C GLU A 102 -7.24 -6.74 -5.47
N VAL A 103 -7.26 -6.26 -6.71
CA VAL A 103 -7.10 -4.84 -7.07
C VAL A 103 -8.16 -4.53 -8.11
N ASP A 104 -9.10 -3.63 -7.82
CA ASP A 104 -10.10 -3.18 -8.80
C ASP A 104 -9.54 -2.12 -9.76
N MET A 105 -10.34 -1.70 -10.73
CA MET A 105 -9.89 -0.71 -11.73
C MET A 105 -9.53 0.64 -11.11
N SER A 106 -10.32 1.10 -10.15
CA SER A 106 -10.05 2.38 -9.48
C SER A 106 -8.79 2.32 -8.62
N ALA A 107 -8.52 1.18 -7.99
CA ALA A 107 -7.29 0.96 -7.25
C ALA A 107 -6.08 0.90 -8.17
N LEU A 108 -6.23 0.31 -9.35
CA LEU A 108 -5.17 0.31 -10.37
C LEU A 108 -4.82 1.73 -10.82
N GLU A 109 -5.83 2.56 -11.10
CA GLU A 109 -5.64 3.97 -11.42
C GLU A 109 -4.92 4.73 -10.30
N SER A 110 -5.25 4.46 -9.05
CA SER A 110 -4.55 5.04 -7.89
C SER A 110 -3.09 4.59 -7.82
N LEU A 111 -2.79 3.32 -8.11
CA LEU A 111 -1.41 2.84 -8.17
C LEU A 111 -0.62 3.49 -9.30
N GLU A 112 -1.22 3.69 -10.45
CA GLU A 112 -0.63 4.43 -11.58
C GLU A 112 -0.32 5.88 -11.19
N GLU A 113 -1.24 6.54 -10.51
CA GLU A 113 -1.07 7.91 -10.01
C GLU A 113 0.04 8.01 -8.96
N ILE A 114 0.10 7.07 -8.02
CA ILE A 114 1.19 6.98 -7.04
C ILE A 114 2.53 6.85 -7.76
N ASN A 115 2.63 5.94 -8.72
CA ASN A 115 3.86 5.75 -9.50
C ASN A 115 4.29 7.02 -10.23
N ARG A 116 3.35 7.70 -10.86
CA ARG A 116 3.61 8.95 -11.59
C ARG A 116 4.13 10.04 -10.66
N ARG A 117 3.46 10.27 -9.54
CA ARG A 117 3.86 11.29 -8.55
C ARG A 117 5.22 11.00 -7.94
N LEU A 118 5.48 9.77 -7.55
CA LEU A 118 6.78 9.39 -7.01
C LEU A 118 7.90 9.56 -8.03
N ARG A 119 7.66 9.20 -9.29
CA ARG A 119 8.61 9.41 -10.38
C ARG A 119 8.95 10.88 -10.56
N ASP A 120 7.94 11.76 -10.54
CA ASP A 120 8.14 13.21 -10.65
C ASP A 120 8.98 13.78 -9.48
N MET A 121 8.94 13.12 -8.33
CA MET A 121 9.78 13.44 -7.15
C MET A 121 11.17 12.76 -7.17
N GLY A 122 11.49 11.96 -8.18
CA GLY A 122 12.72 11.19 -8.25
C GLY A 122 12.74 9.96 -7.34
N ILE A 123 11.56 9.44 -6.97
CA ILE A 123 11.39 8.28 -6.09
C ILE A 123 10.91 7.10 -6.93
N PHE A 124 11.51 5.93 -6.71
CA PHE A 124 11.13 4.69 -7.38
C PHE A 124 10.07 3.94 -6.59
N LEU A 125 9.01 3.50 -7.28
CA LEU A 125 7.98 2.64 -6.71
C LEU A 125 8.29 1.19 -7.04
N HIS A 126 8.30 0.34 -6.03
CA HIS A 126 8.48 -1.11 -6.16
C HIS A 126 7.30 -1.85 -5.53
N LEU A 127 7.05 -3.05 -6.01
CA LEU A 127 6.09 -3.98 -5.40
C LEU A 127 6.83 -5.24 -4.95
N SER A 128 6.35 -5.86 -3.89
CA SER A 128 6.83 -7.15 -3.41
C SER A 128 5.68 -8.04 -2.97
N GLU A 129 5.89 -9.34 -2.91
CA GLU A 129 4.90 -10.31 -2.42
C GLU A 129 3.56 -10.24 -3.20
N VAL A 130 3.61 -9.96 -4.50
CA VAL A 130 2.40 -9.83 -5.34
C VAL A 130 1.86 -11.21 -5.65
N LYS A 131 0.59 -11.45 -5.29
CA LYS A 131 -0.10 -12.72 -5.55
C LYS A 131 -0.46 -12.87 -7.03
N GLY A 132 -0.56 -14.12 -7.49
CA GLY A 132 -0.85 -14.45 -8.90
C GLY A 132 -2.04 -13.70 -9.50
N PRO A 133 -3.24 -13.71 -8.87
CA PRO A 133 -4.41 -12.99 -9.39
C PRO A 133 -4.19 -11.47 -9.52
N VAL A 134 -3.46 -10.87 -8.58
CA VAL A 134 -3.10 -9.45 -8.64
C VAL A 134 -2.08 -9.20 -9.76
N MET A 135 -1.08 -10.06 -9.88
CA MET A 135 -0.10 -9.97 -10.96
C MET A 135 -0.77 -10.06 -12.34
N ASP A 136 -1.70 -10.97 -12.52
CA ASP A 136 -2.47 -11.12 -13.76
C ASP A 136 -3.24 -9.83 -14.11
N ARG A 137 -3.79 -9.18 -13.09
CA ARG A 137 -4.47 -7.88 -13.26
C ARG A 137 -3.51 -6.79 -13.70
N LEU A 138 -2.35 -6.71 -13.06
CA LEU A 138 -1.32 -5.73 -13.40
C LEU A 138 -0.75 -5.95 -14.80
N GLN A 139 -0.57 -7.20 -15.22
CA GLN A 139 -0.07 -7.55 -16.56
C GLN A 139 -1.03 -7.18 -17.69
N ARG A 140 -2.34 -7.16 -17.41
CA ARG A 140 -3.37 -6.74 -18.38
C ARG A 140 -3.47 -5.22 -18.54
N SER A 141 -2.76 -4.47 -17.72
CA SER A 141 -2.69 -3.01 -17.75
C SER A 141 -1.31 -2.55 -18.22
N HIS A 142 -1.16 -1.24 -18.39
CA HIS A 142 0.15 -0.63 -18.66
C HIS A 142 0.99 -0.40 -17.40
N PHE A 143 0.45 -0.72 -16.21
CA PHE A 143 1.09 -0.41 -14.94
C PHE A 143 2.52 -0.95 -14.83
N LEU A 144 2.75 -2.22 -15.19
CA LEU A 144 4.07 -2.84 -15.09
C LEU A 144 5.07 -2.23 -16.08
N THR A 145 4.60 -1.80 -17.25
CA THR A 145 5.44 -1.13 -18.25
C THR A 145 5.87 0.26 -17.78
N ASP A 146 4.98 0.97 -17.12
CA ASP A 146 5.19 2.34 -16.66
C ASP A 146 5.82 2.42 -15.26
N LEU A 147 5.90 1.29 -14.54
CA LEU A 147 6.45 1.22 -13.20
C LEU A 147 7.90 1.72 -13.17
N SER A 148 8.19 2.70 -12.33
CA SER A 148 9.52 3.30 -12.22
C SER A 148 10.54 2.36 -11.56
N GLY A 149 10.09 1.50 -10.65
CA GLY A 149 10.88 0.49 -9.98
C GLY A 149 10.67 -0.91 -10.54
N ARG A 150 10.62 -1.90 -9.66
CA ARG A 150 10.51 -3.31 -10.03
C ARG A 150 9.49 -4.04 -9.15
N VAL A 151 9.02 -5.19 -9.66
CA VAL A 151 8.27 -6.17 -8.88
C VAL A 151 9.23 -7.24 -8.39
N TYR A 152 9.35 -7.41 -7.08
CA TYR A 152 10.19 -8.42 -6.44
C TYR A 152 9.33 -9.59 -5.97
N LEU A 153 9.86 -10.79 -6.09
CA LEU A 153 9.16 -11.99 -5.64
C LEU A 153 8.90 -11.97 -4.14
N SER A 154 9.89 -11.57 -3.35
CA SER A 154 9.77 -11.43 -1.91
C SER A 154 10.20 -10.03 -1.43
N GLN A 155 9.74 -9.65 -0.25
CA GLN A 155 10.18 -8.40 0.37
C GLN A 155 11.67 -8.45 0.72
N TYR A 156 12.18 -9.61 1.08
CA TYR A 156 13.61 -9.77 1.37
C TYR A 156 14.48 -9.54 0.13
N ASP A 157 14.04 -10.01 -1.04
CA ASP A 157 14.74 -9.75 -2.30
C ASP A 157 14.75 -8.24 -2.63
N ALA A 158 13.63 -7.56 -2.41
CA ALA A 158 13.55 -6.10 -2.56
C ALA A 158 14.54 -5.38 -1.63
N TRP A 159 14.54 -5.74 -0.37
CA TRP A 159 15.44 -5.17 0.64
C TRP A 159 16.91 -5.37 0.26
N ARG A 160 17.31 -6.58 -0.10
CA ARG A 160 18.66 -6.88 -0.54
C ARG A 160 19.08 -6.08 -1.77
N ALA A 161 18.22 -6.04 -2.78
CA ALA A 161 18.51 -5.36 -4.03
C ALA A 161 18.67 -3.84 -3.83
N LEU A 162 17.90 -3.25 -2.93
CA LEU A 162 17.90 -1.80 -2.70
C LEU A 162 18.94 -1.34 -1.67
N THR A 163 19.38 -2.22 -0.77
CA THR A 163 20.39 -1.90 0.26
C THR A 163 21.81 -2.27 -0.14
N GLN A 164 21.99 -3.21 -1.07
CA GLN A 164 23.30 -3.57 -1.57
C GLN A 164 23.74 -2.61 -2.68
N PRO A 165 25.01 -2.16 -2.69
CA PRO A 165 25.53 -1.43 -3.83
C PRO A 165 25.44 -2.32 -5.08
N PRO A 166 25.21 -1.75 -6.26
CA PRO A 166 25.20 -2.51 -7.50
C PRO A 166 26.53 -3.27 -7.63
N ALA A 167 26.43 -4.58 -7.89
CA ALA A 167 27.64 -5.36 -8.17
C ALA A 167 28.43 -4.67 -9.27
N PRO A 168 29.77 -4.58 -9.15
CA PRO A 168 30.58 -4.02 -10.21
C PRO A 168 30.26 -4.78 -11.51
N LYS A 169 29.92 -4.04 -12.55
CA LYS A 169 29.76 -4.65 -13.88
C LYS A 169 31.05 -5.36 -14.15
N ALA A 170 30.99 -6.69 -14.32
CA ALA A 170 32.11 -7.45 -14.85
C ALA A 170 32.48 -6.80 -16.18
N GLU A 171 33.63 -6.15 -16.23
CA GLU A 171 34.21 -5.68 -17.46
C GLU A 171 34.36 -6.94 -18.33
N ALA A 172 33.60 -6.97 -19.41
CA ALA A 172 33.79 -7.97 -20.44
C ALA A 172 35.14 -7.68 -21.09
N GLY A 173 36.13 -8.50 -20.71
CA GLY A 173 37.40 -8.59 -21.38
C GLY A 173 37.28 -9.34 -22.69
#